data_478c1a50b97a6b040f113ba0d70f3772
#
_entry.id   478c1a50b97a6b040f113ba0d70f3772
#
_cell.length_a   1.000
_cell.length_b   1.000
_cell.length_c   1.000
_cell.angle_alpha   90.00
_cell.angle_beta   90.00
_cell.angle_gamma   90.00
#
_symmetry.space_group_name_H-M   'P 1'
#
loop_
_entity.id
_entity.type
_entity.pdbx_description
1 polymer ?
#
loop_
_entity_poly.entity_id
_entity_poly.type
_entity_poly.pdbx_seq_one_letter_code
_entity_poly.pdbx_strand_id
1 'polypeptide(L)'
;MRKIITICIIGLFALNVQAQPVKTLKLSDKIKGGWAGQTIGVVFGAPTEFKFTGTYIQDYQPIPWAEGYVKYWWEKKPGLFDDIYNDCTFVEAFDELGLDCSQEELAKRFAFADYHLAHANQAGRYNIRQGIMPPASGHWLNNPHADDLDFQIEADFIGLM
;
A
#
# COMPACT_ATOMS: atom_id res chain seq x y z
N MET A 1 55.01 14.09 52.32
CA MET A 1 54.08 13.38 51.40
C MET A 1 53.10 14.37 50.77
N ARG A 2 53.37 14.76 49.53
CA ARG A 2 52.50 15.69 48.79
C ARG A 2 51.48 14.88 47.99
N LYS A 3 50.21 15.07 48.30
CA LYS A 3 49.09 14.48 47.53
C LYS A 3 48.84 15.32 46.28
N ILE A 4 49.07 14.76 45.12
CA ILE A 4 48.73 15.35 43.85
C ILE A 4 47.28 15.03 43.60
N ILE A 5 46.42 16.06 43.57
CA ILE A 5 45.01 15.93 43.17
C ILE A 5 44.98 16.16 41.68
N THR A 6 44.75 15.12 40.91
CA THR A 6 44.52 15.17 39.47
C THR A 6 43.07 15.54 39.24
N ILE A 7 42.78 16.75 38.78
CA ILE A 7 41.46 17.19 38.38
C ILE A 7 41.25 16.74 36.93
N CYS A 8 40.41 15.72 36.73
CA CYS A 8 39.93 15.36 35.40
C CYS A 8 38.85 16.37 34.96
N ILE A 9 39.23 17.27 34.06
CA ILE A 9 38.22 18.12 33.37
C ILE A 9 37.61 17.29 32.26
N ILE A 10 36.40 16.76 32.53
CA ILE A 10 35.56 16.16 31.50
C ILE A 10 34.93 17.32 30.73
N GLY A 11 35.44 17.62 29.58
CA GLY A 11 34.84 18.59 28.64
C GLY A 11 33.52 18.01 28.11
N LEU A 12 32.41 18.52 28.59
CA LEU A 12 31.09 18.29 27.97
C LEU A 12 31.09 18.98 26.60
N PHE A 13 31.37 18.25 25.56
CA PHE A 13 30.96 18.65 24.20
C PHE A 13 29.47 18.52 24.10
N ALA A 14 28.74 19.60 24.37
CA ALA A 14 27.34 19.71 24.01
C ALA A 14 27.24 19.73 22.47
N LEU A 15 26.99 18.59 21.86
CA LEU A 15 26.58 18.52 20.46
C LEU A 15 25.26 19.26 20.35
N ASN A 16 25.30 20.49 19.90
CA ASN A 16 24.13 21.22 19.46
C ASN A 16 23.57 20.52 18.22
N VAL A 17 22.78 19.48 18.40
CA VAL A 17 21.92 18.94 17.37
C VAL A 17 20.81 19.99 17.16
N GLN A 18 21.05 20.94 16.28
CA GLN A 18 20.02 21.79 15.77
C GLN A 18 19.07 20.89 14.96
N ALA A 19 17.93 20.57 15.58
CA ALA A 19 16.83 19.99 14.84
C ALA A 19 16.50 20.93 13.67
N GLN A 20 16.74 20.49 12.46
CA GLN A 20 16.32 21.23 11.27
C GLN A 20 14.80 21.45 11.40
N PRO A 21 14.29 22.67 11.15
CA PRO A 21 12.86 22.88 11.18
C PRO A 21 12.21 21.90 10.20
N VAL A 22 11.38 21.03 10.72
CA VAL A 22 10.58 20.12 9.88
C VAL A 22 9.76 21.00 8.97
N LYS A 23 10.13 21.02 7.68
CA LYS A 23 9.37 21.76 6.68
C LYS A 23 7.93 21.22 6.72
N THR A 24 6.99 22.07 7.13
CA THR A 24 5.59 21.66 7.22
C THR A 24 5.12 21.33 5.80
N LEU A 25 5.08 20.04 5.47
CA LEU A 25 4.57 19.57 4.18
C LEU A 25 3.06 19.85 4.15
N LYS A 26 2.59 20.35 3.01
CA LYS A 26 1.15 20.50 2.78
C LYS A 26 0.51 19.11 2.76
N LEU A 27 -0.72 18.99 3.27
CA LEU A 27 -1.46 17.71 3.24
C LEU A 27 -1.54 17.14 1.82
N SER A 28 -1.82 17.99 0.83
CA SER A 28 -1.86 17.60 -0.58
C SER A 28 -0.55 16.97 -1.09
N ASP A 29 0.60 17.43 -0.59
CA ASP A 29 1.89 16.85 -0.98
C ASP A 29 2.11 15.48 -0.33
N LYS A 30 1.59 15.30 0.89
CA LYS A 30 1.62 13.99 1.58
C LYS A 30 0.73 12.97 0.87
N ILE A 31 -0.48 13.37 0.49
CA ILE A 31 -1.42 12.51 -0.27
C ILE A 31 -0.78 12.09 -1.60
N LYS A 32 -0.27 13.05 -2.38
CA LYS A 32 0.45 12.74 -3.64
C LYS A 32 1.66 11.84 -3.42
N GLY A 33 2.41 12.07 -2.34
CA GLY A 33 3.54 11.23 -1.95
C GLY A 33 3.11 9.81 -1.61
N GLY A 34 1.97 9.63 -0.94
CA GLY A 34 1.37 8.33 -0.63
C GLY A 34 1.01 7.55 -1.90
N TRP A 35 0.26 8.14 -2.82
CA TRP A 35 -0.08 7.53 -4.12
C TRP A 35 1.17 7.18 -4.96
N ALA A 36 2.15 8.08 -4.98
CA ALA A 36 3.41 7.79 -5.65
C ALA A 36 4.17 6.64 -4.97
N GLY A 37 4.18 6.61 -3.64
CA GLY A 37 4.81 5.55 -2.84
C GLY A 37 4.18 4.19 -3.09
N GLN A 38 2.84 4.10 -3.11
CA GLN A 38 2.10 2.89 -3.43
C GLN A 38 2.46 2.38 -4.84
N THR A 39 2.40 3.26 -5.85
CA THR A 39 2.78 2.91 -7.23
C THR A 39 4.22 2.41 -7.34
N ILE A 40 5.16 3.05 -6.63
CA ILE A 40 6.57 2.62 -6.57
C ILE A 40 6.67 1.25 -5.88
N GLY A 41 5.95 1.04 -4.78
CA GLY A 41 5.93 -0.23 -4.04
C GLY A 41 5.47 -1.40 -4.90
N VAL A 42 4.34 -1.25 -5.59
CA VAL A 42 3.81 -2.24 -6.55
C VAL A 42 4.87 -2.62 -7.58
N VAL A 43 5.49 -1.63 -8.22
CA VAL A 43 6.48 -1.87 -9.28
C VAL A 43 7.80 -2.44 -8.72
N PHE A 44 8.19 -2.03 -7.52
CA PHE A 44 9.39 -2.55 -6.86
C PHE A 44 9.22 -4.03 -6.45
N GLY A 45 8.02 -4.42 -6.02
CA GLY A 45 7.68 -5.80 -5.68
C GLY A 45 7.56 -6.73 -6.90
N ALA A 46 7.16 -6.21 -8.04
CA ALA A 46 6.83 -6.96 -9.26
C ALA A 46 7.85 -8.04 -9.68
N PRO A 47 9.17 -7.79 -9.68
CA PRO A 47 10.16 -8.79 -10.09
C PRO A 47 10.28 -9.98 -9.14
N THR A 48 9.81 -9.83 -7.90
CA THR A 48 9.94 -10.82 -6.83
C THR A 48 8.64 -11.53 -6.49
N GLU A 49 7.51 -11.02 -6.98
CA GLU A 49 6.19 -11.58 -6.75
C GLU A 49 6.14 -13.08 -7.07
N PHE A 50 5.66 -13.90 -6.15
CA PHE A 50 5.59 -15.36 -6.19
C PHE A 50 6.92 -16.12 -6.35
N LYS A 51 8.09 -15.44 -6.39
CA LYS A 51 9.38 -16.11 -6.58
C LYS A 51 10.02 -16.63 -5.29
N PHE A 52 9.62 -16.08 -4.15
CA PHE A 52 10.19 -16.39 -2.85
C PHE A 52 9.17 -17.00 -1.89
N THR A 53 8.17 -17.70 -2.42
CA THR A 53 7.10 -18.33 -1.63
C THR A 53 7.69 -19.31 -0.61
N GLY A 54 7.37 -19.11 0.68
CA GLY A 54 7.86 -19.94 1.78
C GLY A 54 9.30 -19.67 2.22
N THR A 55 9.94 -18.61 1.71
CA THR A 55 11.29 -18.20 2.10
C THR A 55 11.42 -16.68 2.15
N TYR A 56 12.60 -16.18 2.56
CA TYR A 56 12.92 -14.76 2.57
C TYR A 56 13.82 -14.40 1.40
N ILE A 57 13.65 -13.18 0.84
CA ILE A 57 14.61 -12.60 -0.08
C ILE A 57 15.89 -12.33 0.69
N GLN A 58 17.03 -12.87 0.24
CA GLN A 58 18.30 -12.69 0.92
C GLN A 58 18.83 -11.27 0.69
N ASP A 59 19.53 -10.71 1.66
CA ASP A 59 20.02 -9.32 1.63
C ASP A 59 20.94 -9.02 0.43
N TYR A 60 21.63 -10.05 -0.06
CA TYR A 60 22.51 -9.94 -1.24
C TYR A 60 21.77 -10.08 -2.58
N GLN A 61 20.47 -10.41 -2.56
CA GLN A 61 19.68 -10.57 -3.78
C GLN A 61 19.32 -9.19 -4.34
N PRO A 62 19.79 -8.81 -5.54
CA PRO A 62 19.43 -7.53 -6.12
C PRO A 62 17.96 -7.54 -6.56
N ILE A 63 17.26 -6.46 -6.23
CA ILE A 63 15.94 -6.15 -6.78
C ILE A 63 16.16 -5.09 -7.85
N PRO A 64 15.89 -5.40 -9.12
CA PRO A 64 16.18 -4.48 -10.21
C PRO A 64 15.26 -3.26 -10.15
N TRP A 65 15.86 -2.10 -10.38
CA TRP A 65 15.15 -0.83 -10.52
C TRP A 65 15.85 0.03 -11.57
N ALA A 66 15.10 0.62 -12.48
CA ALA A 66 15.63 1.47 -13.54
C ALA A 66 14.64 2.59 -13.91
N GLU A 67 15.16 3.62 -14.56
CA GLU A 67 14.33 4.67 -15.13
C GLU A 67 13.31 4.08 -16.12
N GLY A 68 12.07 4.59 -16.08
CA GLY A 68 10.99 4.10 -16.92
C GLY A 68 10.35 2.78 -16.46
N TYR A 69 10.76 2.23 -15.32
CA TYR A 69 10.33 0.92 -14.85
C TYR A 69 8.83 0.87 -14.52
N VAL A 70 8.27 1.95 -13.98
CA VAL A 70 6.82 2.09 -13.75
C VAL A 70 6.06 1.95 -15.08
N LYS A 71 6.47 2.68 -16.12
CA LYS A 71 5.85 2.60 -17.43
C LYS A 71 5.99 1.21 -18.05
N TYR A 72 7.18 0.62 -17.94
CA TYR A 72 7.43 -0.74 -18.45
C TYR A 72 6.45 -1.75 -17.86
N TRP A 73 6.26 -1.79 -16.55
CA TRP A 73 5.36 -2.73 -15.88
C TRP A 73 3.89 -2.44 -16.18
N TRP A 74 3.52 -1.16 -16.24
CA TRP A 74 2.18 -0.76 -16.65
C TRP A 74 1.78 -1.30 -18.02
N GLU A 75 2.69 -1.23 -19.00
CA GLU A 75 2.45 -1.70 -20.35
C GLU A 75 2.53 -3.23 -20.48
N LYS A 76 3.39 -3.88 -19.70
CA LYS A 76 3.66 -5.31 -19.81
C LYS A 76 2.76 -6.19 -18.97
N LYS A 77 2.35 -5.73 -17.80
CA LYS A 77 1.58 -6.50 -16.83
C LYS A 77 0.60 -5.57 -16.07
N PRO A 78 -0.41 -4.99 -16.75
CA PRO A 78 -1.33 -4.05 -16.13
C PRO A 78 -2.09 -4.64 -14.93
N GLY A 79 -2.35 -5.94 -14.90
CA GLY A 79 -2.97 -6.62 -13.77
C GLY A 79 -2.15 -6.61 -12.47
N LEU A 80 -0.89 -6.17 -12.52
CA LEU A 80 -0.04 -5.97 -11.35
C LEU A 80 -0.48 -4.77 -10.49
N PHE A 81 -1.28 -3.87 -11.05
CA PHE A 81 -1.69 -2.61 -10.43
C PHE A 81 -3.09 -2.70 -9.79
N ASP A 82 -3.51 -3.89 -9.38
CA ASP A 82 -4.79 -4.11 -8.71
C ASP A 82 -4.95 -3.29 -7.42
N ASP A 83 -3.90 -3.17 -6.60
CA ASP A 83 -3.85 -2.21 -5.48
C ASP A 83 -4.33 -0.82 -5.89
N ILE A 84 -3.74 -0.27 -6.96
CA ILE A 84 -4.05 1.08 -7.43
C ILE A 84 -5.48 1.16 -7.98
N TYR A 85 -5.92 0.16 -8.74
CA TYR A 85 -7.25 0.17 -9.35
C TYR A 85 -8.36 0.06 -8.30
N ASN A 86 -8.16 -0.79 -7.29
CA ASN A 86 -9.12 -0.95 -6.19
C ASN A 86 -9.26 0.36 -5.41
N ASP A 87 -8.14 0.93 -4.98
CA ASP A 87 -8.13 2.19 -4.25
C ASP A 87 -8.75 3.34 -5.05
N CYS A 88 -8.39 3.49 -6.33
CA CYS A 88 -8.99 4.50 -7.21
C CYS A 88 -10.51 4.31 -7.33
N THR A 89 -10.99 3.06 -7.41
CA THR A 89 -12.43 2.77 -7.50
C THR A 89 -13.19 3.26 -6.28
N PHE A 90 -12.64 3.08 -5.08
CA PHE A 90 -13.28 3.54 -3.85
C PHE A 90 -13.18 5.05 -3.67
N VAL A 91 -12.04 5.66 -4.00
CA VAL A 91 -11.89 7.13 -3.99
C VAL A 91 -12.87 7.79 -4.96
N GLU A 92 -13.00 7.26 -6.18
CA GLU A 92 -13.96 7.74 -7.17
C GLU A 92 -15.40 7.60 -6.68
N ALA A 93 -15.74 6.47 -6.03
CA ALA A 93 -17.05 6.27 -5.45
C ALA A 93 -17.37 7.31 -4.36
N PHE A 94 -16.41 7.63 -3.49
CA PHE A 94 -16.60 8.66 -2.48
C PHE A 94 -16.65 10.08 -3.07
N ASP A 95 -15.91 10.37 -4.13
CA ASP A 95 -15.97 11.66 -4.82
C ASP A 95 -17.36 11.89 -5.46
N GLU A 96 -17.93 10.85 -6.05
CA GLU A 96 -19.24 10.92 -6.72
C GLU A 96 -20.44 10.81 -5.77
N LEU A 97 -20.36 9.96 -4.76
CA LEU A 97 -21.51 9.60 -3.91
C LEU A 97 -21.44 10.22 -2.51
N GLY A 98 -20.28 10.78 -2.13
CA GLY A 98 -20.01 11.28 -0.79
C GLY A 98 -19.54 10.20 0.19
N LEU A 99 -18.98 10.66 1.32
CA LEU A 99 -18.41 9.79 2.35
C LEU A 99 -19.45 8.90 3.07
N ASP A 100 -20.72 9.24 2.98
CA ASP A 100 -21.84 8.49 3.57
C ASP A 100 -22.44 7.44 2.61
N CYS A 101 -21.78 7.18 1.47
CA CYS A 101 -22.26 6.16 0.53
C CYS A 101 -22.33 4.78 1.20
N SER A 102 -23.30 3.99 0.79
CA SER A 102 -23.56 2.69 1.40
C SER A 102 -22.50 1.64 1.00
N GLN A 103 -22.30 0.64 1.87
CA GLN A 103 -21.47 -0.52 1.54
C GLN A 103 -21.94 -1.23 0.26
N GLU A 104 -23.24 -1.21 -0.02
CA GLU A 104 -23.82 -1.81 -1.23
C GLU A 104 -23.37 -1.04 -2.49
N GLU A 105 -23.34 0.28 -2.44
CA GLU A 105 -22.86 1.12 -3.55
C GLU A 105 -21.38 0.89 -3.82
N LEU A 106 -20.54 0.87 -2.78
CA LEU A 106 -19.12 0.54 -2.89
C LEU A 106 -18.92 -0.85 -3.50
N ALA A 107 -19.65 -1.85 -3.01
CA ALA A 107 -19.59 -3.22 -3.53
C ALA A 107 -19.97 -3.31 -5.01
N LYS A 108 -20.98 -2.57 -5.44
CA LYS A 108 -21.37 -2.50 -6.86
C LYS A 108 -20.27 -1.85 -7.71
N ARG A 109 -19.68 -0.72 -7.26
CA ARG A 109 -18.56 -0.08 -7.96
C ARG A 109 -17.40 -1.05 -8.15
N PHE A 110 -16.97 -1.71 -7.10
CA PHE A 110 -15.95 -2.76 -7.15
C PHE A 110 -16.32 -3.90 -8.10
N ALA A 111 -17.54 -4.44 -7.98
CA ALA A 111 -17.95 -5.61 -8.75
C ALA A 111 -18.08 -5.36 -10.25
N PHE A 112 -18.44 -4.12 -10.66
CA PHE A 112 -18.65 -3.77 -12.06
C PHE A 112 -17.50 -2.95 -12.67
N ALA A 113 -16.44 -2.71 -11.94
CA ALA A 113 -15.22 -2.11 -12.48
C ALA A 113 -14.58 -3.03 -13.53
N ASP A 114 -13.97 -2.42 -14.57
CA ASP A 114 -13.43 -3.13 -15.74
C ASP A 114 -11.91 -3.27 -15.66
N TYR A 115 -11.43 -3.97 -14.65
CA TYR A 115 -10.03 -4.38 -14.53
C TYR A 115 -9.91 -5.81 -14.03
N HIS A 116 -8.76 -6.42 -14.28
CA HIS A 116 -8.49 -7.78 -13.84
C HIS A 116 -8.38 -7.85 -12.32
N LEU A 117 -9.01 -8.88 -11.74
CA LEU A 117 -8.86 -9.26 -10.33
C LEU A 117 -8.48 -10.74 -10.25
N ALA A 118 -7.82 -11.10 -9.15
CA ALA A 118 -7.41 -12.47 -8.87
C ALA A 118 -7.95 -12.91 -7.49
N HIS A 119 -7.83 -14.19 -7.19
CA HIS A 119 -8.04 -14.80 -5.88
C HIS A 119 -9.31 -14.31 -5.16
N ALA A 120 -9.19 -13.84 -3.91
CA ALA A 120 -10.32 -13.41 -3.08
C ALA A 120 -11.13 -12.30 -3.74
N ASN A 121 -10.48 -11.34 -4.39
CA ASN A 121 -11.13 -10.22 -5.07
C ASN A 121 -11.94 -10.66 -6.28
N GLN A 122 -11.43 -11.60 -7.07
CA GLN A 122 -12.18 -12.18 -8.18
C GLN A 122 -13.42 -12.96 -7.71
N ALA A 123 -13.26 -13.78 -6.66
CA ALA A 123 -14.35 -14.53 -6.07
C ALA A 123 -15.40 -13.60 -5.45
N GLY A 124 -14.99 -12.57 -4.72
CA GLY A 124 -15.86 -11.54 -4.16
C GLY A 124 -16.65 -10.80 -5.24
N ARG A 125 -15.98 -10.38 -6.32
CA ARG A 125 -16.63 -9.77 -7.50
C ARG A 125 -17.69 -10.67 -8.10
N TYR A 126 -17.37 -11.93 -8.31
CA TYR A 126 -18.32 -12.91 -8.83
C TYR A 126 -19.53 -13.03 -7.91
N ASN A 127 -19.34 -13.18 -6.61
CA ASN A 127 -20.39 -13.32 -5.62
C ASN A 127 -21.32 -12.10 -5.63
N ILE A 128 -20.76 -10.88 -5.64
CA ILE A 128 -21.57 -9.65 -5.68
C ILE A 128 -22.41 -9.58 -6.95
N ARG A 129 -21.86 -9.95 -8.10
CA ARG A 129 -22.60 -10.02 -9.39
C ARG A 129 -23.71 -11.06 -9.37
N GLN A 130 -23.64 -12.07 -8.50
CA GLN A 130 -24.70 -13.06 -8.26
C GLN A 130 -25.67 -12.64 -7.13
N GLY A 131 -25.52 -11.42 -6.60
CA GLY A 131 -26.38 -10.89 -5.54
C GLY A 131 -25.95 -11.26 -4.12
N ILE A 132 -24.81 -11.93 -3.94
CA ILE A 132 -24.25 -12.21 -2.62
C ILE A 132 -23.41 -10.98 -2.21
N MET A 133 -24.04 -10.09 -1.44
CA MET A 133 -23.45 -8.82 -1.04
C MET A 133 -22.49 -8.97 0.16
N PRO A 134 -21.60 -8.00 0.40
CA PRO A 134 -20.79 -7.96 1.62
C PRO A 134 -21.69 -7.93 2.90
N PRO A 135 -21.27 -8.55 3.99
CA PRO A 135 -20.00 -9.27 4.18
C PRO A 135 -20.01 -10.71 3.66
N ALA A 136 -21.16 -11.22 3.21
CA ALA A 136 -21.31 -12.62 2.79
C ALA A 136 -20.47 -12.97 1.55
N SER A 137 -20.23 -12.00 0.65
CA SER A 137 -19.39 -12.20 -0.55
C SER A 137 -17.94 -12.58 -0.25
N GLY A 138 -17.39 -12.10 0.87
CA GLY A 138 -16.04 -12.41 1.32
C GLY A 138 -15.96 -13.53 2.36
N HIS A 139 -17.12 -14.03 2.83
CA HIS A 139 -17.15 -15.06 3.85
C HIS A 139 -16.65 -16.42 3.32
N TRP A 140 -15.92 -17.16 4.13
CA TRP A 140 -15.28 -18.44 3.75
C TRP A 140 -16.22 -19.49 3.15
N LEU A 141 -17.51 -19.45 3.46
CA LEU A 141 -18.52 -20.31 2.83
C LEU A 141 -18.79 -19.98 1.37
N ASN A 142 -18.55 -18.75 0.95
CA ASN A 142 -18.84 -18.23 -0.39
C ASN A 142 -17.57 -17.85 -1.17
N ASN A 143 -16.46 -17.68 -0.48
CA ASN A 143 -15.19 -17.29 -1.07
C ASN A 143 -14.09 -18.26 -0.67
N PRO A 144 -13.60 -19.11 -1.59
CA PRO A 144 -12.56 -20.11 -1.30
C PRO A 144 -11.21 -19.51 -0.96
N HIS A 145 -11.05 -18.20 -1.16
CA HIS A 145 -9.83 -17.41 -0.90
C HIS A 145 -10.04 -16.42 0.26
N ALA A 146 -10.98 -16.68 1.17
CA ALA A 146 -11.35 -15.74 2.23
C ALA A 146 -10.23 -15.46 3.25
N ASP A 147 -9.16 -16.23 3.25
CA ASP A 147 -7.95 -16.07 4.06
C ASP A 147 -6.77 -15.45 3.30
N ASP A 148 -6.96 -15.07 2.03
CA ASP A 148 -5.97 -14.34 1.26
C ASP A 148 -5.83 -12.89 1.77
N LEU A 149 -4.66 -12.30 1.51
CA LEU A 149 -4.33 -10.95 1.97
C LEU A 149 -4.93 -9.81 1.13
N ASP A 150 -5.71 -10.12 0.10
CA ASP A 150 -6.24 -9.15 -0.86
C ASP A 150 -6.99 -7.97 -0.22
N PHE A 151 -7.63 -8.17 0.95
CA PHE A 151 -8.31 -7.08 1.66
C PHE A 151 -7.39 -5.90 2.04
N GLN A 152 -6.08 -6.14 2.15
CA GLN A 152 -5.11 -5.09 2.50
C GLN A 152 -4.96 -4.09 1.37
N ILE A 153 -5.00 -4.54 0.11
CA ILE A 153 -4.89 -3.68 -1.07
C ILE A 153 -6.14 -2.84 -1.33
N GLU A 154 -7.20 -3.07 -0.58
CA GLU A 154 -8.47 -2.34 -0.67
C GLU A 154 -8.66 -1.31 0.45
N ALA A 155 -7.68 -1.15 1.33
CA ALA A 155 -7.80 -0.29 2.50
C ALA A 155 -6.86 0.92 2.46
N ASP A 156 -5.88 0.95 1.56
CA ASP A 156 -4.85 1.98 1.52
C ASP A 156 -5.42 3.37 1.20
N PHE A 157 -6.47 3.45 0.37
CA PHE A 157 -7.13 4.69 0.01
C PHE A 157 -7.59 5.51 1.22
N ILE A 158 -7.98 4.85 2.33
CA ILE A 158 -8.43 5.52 3.55
C ILE A 158 -7.36 6.48 4.10
N GLY A 159 -6.09 6.13 3.93
CA GLY A 159 -4.95 6.96 4.29
C GLY A 159 -4.46 7.91 3.19
N LEU A 160 -5.02 7.80 1.98
CA LEU A 160 -4.56 8.50 0.78
C LEU A 160 -5.59 9.50 0.20
N MET A 161 -6.67 9.73 0.94
CA MET A 161 -7.69 10.75 0.60
C MET A 161 -7.45 12.07 1.32
#